data_4acfee3e5ea690ff01c500b9467d93bd
#
_entry.id   4acfee3e5ea690ff01c500b9467d93bd
#
_cell.length_a   1.000
_cell.length_b   1.000
_cell.length_c   1.000
_cell.angle_alpha   90.00
_cell.angle_beta   90.00
_cell.angle_gamma   90.00
#
_symmetry.space_group_name_H-M   'P 1'
#
loop_
_entity.id
_entity.type
_entity.pdbx_description
1 polymer ?
#
loop_
_entity_poly.entity_id
_entity_poly.type
_entity_poly.pdbx_seq_one_letter_code
_entity_poly.pdbx_strand_id
1 'polypeptide(L)'
;FYTATAILIGGVAYKIRQYATTPAPLKIPTTPAPVTRSGVVLRMFREVVFFESLFKSNKWIWIFAILFHYGMLLVLLRHLRYFTDPVWMWVVLIQPFGLYAAFAMVAGLGGLWARRILVDRVRYISAPSDHLMLALLMGIAVSGLMMDYVAHTDIVSLKAFMLGLMYFDWQPIPADPLLLVHLTFVAALMIVFPISKLLHAPGVFFSPTRNQVDNPREQRHIAPWAAELERSK
;
A
#
# COMPACT_ATOMS: atom_id res chain seq x y z
N PHE A 1 15.56 13.27 1.22
CA PHE A 1 15.19 11.84 1.22
C PHE A 1 15.46 11.17 2.57
N TYR A 2 16.64 11.28 3.20
CA TYR A 2 16.94 10.61 4.48
C TYR A 2 15.89 10.87 5.57
N THR A 3 15.49 12.14 5.76
CA THR A 3 14.44 12.50 6.71
C THR A 3 13.10 11.84 6.37
N ALA A 4 12.70 11.85 5.09
CA ALA A 4 11.47 11.21 4.63
C ALA A 4 11.50 9.68 4.86
N THR A 5 12.64 9.04 4.59
CA THR A 5 12.87 7.61 4.85
C THR A 5 12.79 7.29 6.33
N ALA A 6 13.43 8.10 7.18
CA ALA A 6 13.38 7.91 8.64
C ALA A 6 11.95 8.03 9.18
N ILE A 7 11.18 9.03 8.70
CA ILE A 7 9.76 9.20 9.07
C ILE A 7 8.93 8.02 8.58
N LEU A 8 9.12 7.57 7.33
CA LEU A 8 8.39 6.43 6.77
C LEU A 8 8.65 5.16 7.60
N ILE A 9 9.93 4.78 7.75
CA ILE A 9 10.30 3.53 8.44
C ILE A 9 9.91 3.59 9.91
N GLY A 10 10.29 4.65 10.62
CA GLY A 10 9.98 4.82 12.04
C GLY A 10 8.48 4.91 12.31
N GLY A 11 7.76 5.68 11.50
CA GLY A 11 6.32 5.85 11.62
C GLY A 11 5.54 4.57 11.32
N VAL A 12 5.88 3.84 10.25
CA VAL A 12 5.26 2.55 9.91
C VAL A 12 5.58 1.49 10.98
N ALA A 13 6.83 1.40 11.42
CA ALA A 13 7.23 0.48 12.49
C ALA A 13 6.47 0.77 13.80
N TYR A 14 6.33 2.04 14.18
CA TYR A 14 5.53 2.44 15.33
C TYR A 14 4.07 2.00 15.19
N LYS A 15 3.44 2.20 14.01
CA LYS A 15 2.06 1.79 13.76
C LYS A 15 1.88 0.28 13.76
N ILE A 16 2.81 -0.46 13.16
CA ILE A 16 2.79 -1.93 13.22
C ILE A 16 2.89 -2.42 14.67
N ARG A 17 3.80 -1.84 15.47
CA ARG A 17 3.89 -2.15 16.90
C ARG A 17 2.58 -1.85 17.62
N GLN A 18 1.97 -0.69 17.37
CA GLN A 18 0.67 -0.31 17.94
C GLN A 18 -0.40 -1.35 17.60
N TYR A 19 -0.51 -1.77 16.34
CA TYR A 19 -1.48 -2.79 15.92
C TYR A 19 -1.20 -4.15 16.57
N ALA A 20 0.06 -4.57 16.62
CA ALA A 20 0.45 -5.86 17.19
C ALA A 20 0.23 -5.95 18.71
N THR A 21 0.33 -4.82 19.42
CA THR A 21 0.16 -4.77 20.89
C THR A 21 -1.24 -4.38 21.31
N THR A 22 -2.11 -3.94 20.39
CA THR A 22 -3.50 -3.59 20.71
C THR A 22 -4.31 -4.87 20.96
N PRO A 23 -4.94 -5.02 22.14
CA PRO A 23 -5.74 -6.20 22.45
C PRO A 23 -6.93 -6.34 21.50
N ALA A 24 -7.22 -7.58 21.07
CA ALA A 24 -8.45 -7.95 20.37
C ALA A 24 -9.28 -8.89 21.27
N PRO A 25 -9.95 -8.38 22.32
CA PRO A 25 -10.56 -9.19 23.37
C PRO A 25 -11.80 -9.95 22.88
N LEU A 26 -12.42 -9.50 21.78
CA LEU A 26 -13.64 -10.09 21.27
C LEU A 26 -13.37 -11.02 20.10
N LYS A 27 -14.10 -12.14 20.06
CA LYS A 27 -14.12 -13.07 18.95
C LYS A 27 -15.17 -12.59 17.93
N ILE A 28 -14.72 -11.84 16.92
CA ILE A 28 -15.58 -11.14 15.94
C ILE A 28 -15.22 -11.42 14.47
N PRO A 29 -14.94 -12.68 14.07
CA PRO A 29 -14.64 -12.93 12.65
C PRO A 29 -15.87 -12.64 11.79
N THR A 30 -15.64 -12.05 10.62
CA THR A 30 -16.71 -11.89 9.62
C THR A 30 -17.07 -13.25 9.05
N THR A 31 -18.31 -13.68 9.26
CA THR A 31 -18.83 -14.99 8.82
C THR A 31 -19.35 -14.94 7.37
N PRO A 32 -19.27 -16.06 6.62
CA PRO A 32 -18.65 -17.33 7.02
C PRO A 32 -17.13 -17.20 7.21
N ALA A 33 -16.60 -17.75 8.29
CA ALA A 33 -15.19 -17.68 8.62
C ALA A 33 -14.56 -19.07 8.78
N PRO A 34 -13.24 -19.22 8.52
CA PRO A 34 -12.55 -20.48 8.67
C PRO A 34 -12.50 -20.94 10.13
N VAL A 35 -12.71 -22.25 10.35
CA VAL A 35 -12.61 -22.87 11.67
C VAL A 35 -11.19 -23.30 12.04
N THR A 36 -10.23 -23.21 11.12
CA THR A 36 -8.84 -23.60 11.32
C THR A 36 -7.88 -22.46 11.05
N ARG A 37 -6.68 -22.49 11.65
CA ARG A 37 -5.62 -21.50 11.41
C ARG A 37 -5.15 -21.49 9.95
N SER A 38 -5.00 -22.67 9.33
CA SER A 38 -4.64 -22.78 7.91
C SER A 38 -5.71 -22.16 7.00
N GLY A 39 -6.97 -22.35 7.33
CA GLY A 39 -8.09 -21.68 6.65
C GLY A 39 -8.02 -20.16 6.77
N VAL A 40 -7.63 -19.62 7.93
CA VAL A 40 -7.41 -18.17 8.11
C VAL A 40 -6.25 -17.67 7.24
N VAL A 41 -5.13 -18.38 7.17
CA VAL A 41 -4.01 -18.03 6.30
C VAL A 41 -4.44 -17.99 4.84
N LEU A 42 -5.19 -19.01 4.37
CA LEU A 42 -5.73 -19.03 3.01
C LEU A 42 -6.72 -17.88 2.75
N ARG A 43 -7.58 -17.56 3.72
CA ARG A 43 -8.46 -16.41 3.66
C ARG A 43 -7.67 -15.11 3.51
N MET A 44 -6.67 -14.88 4.36
CA MET A 44 -5.82 -13.68 4.30
C MET A 44 -5.08 -13.58 2.97
N PHE A 45 -4.56 -14.70 2.45
CA PHE A 45 -3.94 -14.74 1.13
C PHE A 45 -4.92 -14.28 0.03
N ARG A 46 -6.15 -14.81 0.01
CA ARG A 46 -7.17 -14.43 -0.97
C ARG A 46 -7.63 -12.98 -0.83
N GLU A 47 -7.71 -12.47 0.40
CA GLU A 47 -8.05 -11.07 0.64
C GLU A 47 -6.95 -10.11 0.15
N VAL A 48 -5.68 -10.44 0.38
CA VAL A 48 -4.55 -9.58 0.00
C VAL A 48 -4.25 -9.67 -1.49
N VAL A 49 -4.27 -10.88 -2.06
CA VAL A 49 -3.90 -11.08 -3.47
C VAL A 49 -5.09 -10.80 -4.40
N PHE A 50 -6.27 -11.31 -4.11
CA PHE A 50 -7.42 -11.22 -5.04
C PHE A 50 -8.48 -10.21 -4.62
N PHE A 51 -8.34 -9.59 -3.44
CA PHE A 51 -9.35 -8.70 -2.86
C PHE A 51 -10.74 -9.36 -2.84
N GLU A 52 -10.79 -10.62 -2.39
CA GLU A 52 -11.95 -11.51 -2.52
C GLU A 52 -13.24 -10.90 -1.97
N SER A 53 -13.19 -10.27 -0.81
CA SER A 53 -14.35 -9.60 -0.23
C SER A 53 -14.84 -8.43 -1.08
N LEU A 54 -13.91 -7.69 -1.68
CA LEU A 54 -14.25 -6.58 -2.56
C LEU A 54 -14.89 -7.09 -3.86
N PHE A 55 -14.36 -8.18 -4.43
CA PHE A 55 -14.95 -8.84 -5.61
C PHE A 55 -16.39 -9.29 -5.36
N LYS A 56 -16.64 -9.89 -4.19
CA LYS A 56 -17.99 -10.33 -3.79
C LYS A 56 -18.94 -9.16 -3.54
N SER A 57 -18.41 -8.03 -3.06
CA SER A 57 -19.21 -6.84 -2.73
C SER A 57 -19.53 -5.99 -3.95
N ASN A 58 -18.52 -5.59 -4.74
CA ASN A 58 -18.70 -4.70 -5.88
C ASN A 58 -17.59 -4.90 -6.91
N LYS A 59 -17.96 -5.46 -8.07
CA LYS A 59 -17.02 -5.79 -9.15
C LYS A 59 -16.37 -4.58 -9.80
N TRP A 60 -17.08 -3.45 -9.92
CA TRP A 60 -16.52 -2.23 -10.50
C TRP A 60 -15.40 -1.65 -9.62
N ILE A 61 -15.63 -1.59 -8.31
CA ILE A 61 -14.61 -1.14 -7.37
C ILE A 61 -13.44 -2.12 -7.39
N TRP A 62 -13.72 -3.41 -7.47
CA TRP A 62 -12.70 -4.45 -7.54
C TRP A 62 -11.81 -4.28 -8.78
N ILE A 63 -12.38 -4.03 -9.97
CA ILE A 63 -11.62 -3.78 -11.20
C ILE A 63 -10.67 -2.60 -11.01
N PHE A 64 -11.17 -1.45 -10.55
CA PHE A 64 -10.34 -0.28 -10.34
C PHE A 64 -9.28 -0.49 -9.24
N ALA A 65 -9.62 -1.22 -8.19
CA ALA A 65 -8.67 -1.56 -7.13
C ALA A 65 -7.56 -2.49 -7.63
N ILE A 66 -7.89 -3.52 -8.40
CA ILE A 66 -6.91 -4.42 -9.03
C ILE A 66 -6.00 -3.64 -10.00
N LEU A 67 -6.58 -2.86 -10.92
CA LEU A 67 -5.81 -2.04 -11.85
C LEU A 67 -4.82 -1.13 -11.12
N PHE A 68 -5.27 -0.46 -10.06
CA PHE A 68 -4.41 0.43 -9.28
C PHE A 68 -3.31 -0.33 -8.53
N HIS A 69 -3.65 -1.34 -7.73
CA HIS A 69 -2.67 -2.00 -6.86
C HIS A 69 -1.67 -2.85 -7.63
N TYR A 70 -2.11 -3.61 -8.64
CA TYR A 70 -1.20 -4.40 -9.47
C TYR A 70 -0.40 -3.52 -10.43
N GLY A 71 -1.02 -2.45 -10.97
CA GLY A 71 -0.29 -1.44 -11.73
C GLY A 71 0.80 -0.79 -10.89
N MET A 72 0.48 -0.35 -9.68
CA MET A 72 1.44 0.22 -8.73
C MET A 72 2.55 -0.78 -8.36
N LEU A 73 2.20 -2.05 -8.09
CA LEU A 73 3.19 -3.09 -7.77
C LEU A 73 4.20 -3.26 -8.92
N LEU A 74 3.75 -3.39 -10.14
CA LEU A 74 4.64 -3.53 -11.31
C LEU A 74 5.49 -2.28 -11.53
N VAL A 75 4.93 -1.10 -11.33
CA VAL A 75 5.68 0.17 -11.38
C VAL A 75 6.75 0.21 -10.29
N LEU A 76 6.44 -0.16 -9.05
CA LEU A 76 7.42 -0.21 -7.95
C LEU A 76 8.52 -1.24 -8.23
N LEU A 77 8.18 -2.43 -8.73
CA LEU A 77 9.17 -3.45 -9.09
C LEU A 77 10.08 -2.97 -10.23
N ARG A 78 9.53 -2.24 -11.21
CA ARG A 78 10.32 -1.59 -12.26
C ARG A 78 11.31 -0.57 -11.69
N HIS A 79 10.94 0.17 -10.65
CA HIS A 79 11.81 1.17 -10.02
C HIS A 79 13.04 0.57 -9.33
N LEU A 80 13.05 -0.72 -9.01
CA LEU A 80 14.21 -1.40 -8.43
C LEU A 80 15.47 -1.26 -9.29
N ARG A 81 15.33 -1.02 -10.61
CA ARG A 81 16.46 -0.75 -11.52
C ARG A 81 17.32 0.44 -11.11
N TYR A 82 16.77 1.39 -10.37
CA TYR A 82 17.50 2.57 -9.88
C TYR A 82 18.27 2.32 -8.59
N PHE A 83 17.99 1.20 -7.91
CA PHE A 83 18.52 0.84 -6.60
C PHE A 83 19.41 -0.41 -6.63
N THR A 84 19.62 -1.01 -7.80
CA THR A 84 20.42 -2.24 -7.95
C THR A 84 21.45 -2.10 -9.06
N ASP A 85 22.70 -2.53 -8.76
CA ASP A 85 23.79 -2.57 -9.72
C ASP A 85 24.65 -3.82 -9.48
N PRO A 86 24.74 -4.76 -10.42
CA PRO A 86 23.98 -4.85 -11.68
C PRO A 86 22.46 -5.02 -11.45
N VAL A 87 21.65 -4.62 -12.42
CA VAL A 87 20.20 -4.82 -12.35
C VAL A 87 19.88 -6.32 -12.39
N TRP A 88 19.09 -6.79 -11.45
CA TRP A 88 18.69 -8.20 -11.39
C TRP A 88 17.90 -8.63 -12.62
N MET A 89 18.17 -9.83 -13.14
CA MET A 89 17.54 -10.34 -14.37
C MET A 89 16.01 -10.28 -14.35
N TRP A 90 15.38 -10.66 -13.25
CA TRP A 90 13.93 -10.61 -13.14
C TRP A 90 13.36 -9.18 -13.17
N VAL A 91 14.11 -8.17 -12.69
CA VAL A 91 13.75 -6.75 -12.81
C VAL A 91 13.83 -6.32 -14.27
N VAL A 92 14.85 -6.78 -15.01
CA VAL A 92 14.96 -6.52 -16.46
C VAL A 92 13.74 -7.08 -17.19
N LEU A 93 13.30 -8.30 -16.86
CA LEU A 93 12.13 -8.94 -17.49
C LEU A 93 10.82 -8.23 -17.19
N ILE A 94 10.70 -7.57 -16.03
CA ILE A 94 9.50 -6.81 -15.64
C ILE A 94 9.43 -5.42 -16.31
N GLN A 95 10.55 -4.87 -16.81
CA GLN A 95 10.59 -3.49 -17.34
C GLN A 95 9.45 -3.15 -18.31
N PRO A 96 9.16 -3.95 -19.36
CA PRO A 96 8.09 -3.62 -20.32
C PRO A 96 6.70 -3.66 -19.67
N PHE A 97 6.47 -4.60 -18.77
CA PHE A 97 5.19 -4.69 -18.05
C PHE A 97 4.96 -3.49 -17.13
N GLY A 98 5.99 -3.07 -16.39
CA GLY A 98 5.92 -1.90 -15.51
C GLY A 98 5.68 -0.60 -16.27
N LEU A 99 6.16 -0.48 -17.51
CA LEU A 99 5.93 0.67 -18.36
C LEU A 99 4.43 0.83 -18.69
N TYR A 100 3.77 -0.22 -19.14
CA TYR A 100 2.34 -0.19 -19.45
C TYR A 100 1.44 -0.22 -18.21
N ALA A 101 1.92 -0.82 -17.13
CA ALA A 101 1.20 -0.87 -15.85
C ALA A 101 0.94 0.52 -15.24
N ALA A 102 1.76 1.52 -15.57
CA ALA A 102 1.54 2.90 -15.16
C ALA A 102 0.21 3.47 -15.68
N PHE A 103 -0.20 3.13 -16.91
CA PHE A 103 -1.52 3.51 -17.43
C PHE A 103 -2.66 2.81 -16.68
N ALA A 104 -2.50 1.52 -16.38
CA ALA A 104 -3.48 0.79 -15.58
C ALA A 104 -3.60 1.38 -14.16
N MET A 105 -2.48 1.78 -13.55
CA MET A 105 -2.45 2.47 -12.26
C MET A 105 -3.25 3.78 -12.30
N VAL A 106 -3.01 4.63 -13.31
CA VAL A 106 -3.74 5.91 -13.49
C VAL A 106 -5.22 5.67 -13.72
N ALA A 107 -5.58 4.73 -14.60
CA ALA A 107 -6.98 4.39 -14.88
C ALA A 107 -7.70 3.87 -13.62
N GLY A 108 -7.07 2.95 -12.88
CA GLY A 108 -7.60 2.42 -11.62
C GLY A 108 -7.79 3.52 -10.57
N LEU A 109 -6.78 4.36 -10.37
CA LEU A 109 -6.83 5.48 -9.43
C LEU A 109 -7.89 6.52 -9.83
N GLY A 110 -7.97 6.84 -11.13
CA GLY A 110 -8.99 7.74 -11.68
C GLY A 110 -10.41 7.22 -11.45
N GLY A 111 -10.65 5.92 -11.67
CA GLY A 111 -11.94 5.28 -11.40
C GLY A 111 -12.32 5.29 -9.91
N LEU A 112 -11.36 5.03 -9.02
CA LEU A 112 -11.57 5.12 -7.57
C LEU A 112 -11.85 6.57 -7.12
N TRP A 113 -11.19 7.54 -7.72
CA TRP A 113 -11.41 8.96 -7.42
C TRP A 113 -12.75 9.46 -7.97
N ALA A 114 -13.06 9.13 -9.22
CA ALA A 114 -14.36 9.44 -9.83
C ALA A 114 -15.53 8.91 -8.98
N ARG A 115 -15.43 7.68 -8.47
CA ARG A 115 -16.42 7.13 -7.54
C ARG A 115 -16.64 7.98 -6.30
N ARG A 116 -15.55 8.57 -5.71
CA ARG A 116 -15.67 9.45 -4.54
C ARG A 116 -16.40 10.76 -4.84
N ILE A 117 -16.39 11.19 -6.10
CA ILE A 117 -17.06 12.41 -6.53
C ILE A 117 -18.51 12.12 -6.96
N LEU A 118 -18.72 11.04 -7.72
CA LEU A 118 -19.97 10.75 -8.41
C LEU A 118 -20.99 9.97 -7.57
N VAL A 119 -20.53 9.18 -6.58
CA VAL A 119 -21.44 8.37 -5.74
C VAL A 119 -21.74 9.11 -4.44
N ASP A 120 -22.97 9.58 -4.26
CA ASP A 120 -23.39 10.43 -3.13
C ASP A 120 -23.02 9.86 -1.77
N ARG A 121 -23.28 8.58 -1.51
CA ARG A 121 -22.94 7.91 -0.26
C ARG A 121 -21.44 7.95 0.04
N VAL A 122 -20.62 7.79 -0.99
CA VAL A 122 -19.16 7.80 -0.85
C VAL A 122 -18.64 9.23 -0.71
N ARG A 123 -19.21 10.17 -1.47
CA ARG A 123 -18.93 11.60 -1.35
C ARG A 123 -19.20 12.11 0.06
N TYR A 124 -20.32 11.72 0.65
CA TYR A 124 -20.70 12.12 2.00
C TYR A 124 -19.69 11.71 3.08
N ILE A 125 -19.07 10.52 2.97
CA ILE A 125 -18.09 10.00 3.92
C ILE A 125 -16.64 10.33 3.54
N SER A 126 -16.40 11.04 2.41
CA SER A 126 -15.07 11.41 1.95
C SER A 126 -14.58 12.69 2.61
N ALA A 127 -13.43 12.63 3.26
CA ALA A 127 -12.77 13.79 3.84
C ALA A 127 -11.86 14.49 2.80
N PRO A 128 -11.53 15.78 2.96
CA PRO A 128 -10.55 16.48 2.11
C PRO A 128 -9.20 15.74 2.02
N SER A 129 -8.75 15.12 3.11
CA SER A 129 -7.52 14.30 3.14
C SER A 129 -7.56 13.12 2.20
N ASP A 130 -8.75 12.54 1.90
CA ASP A 130 -8.90 11.45 0.95
C ASP A 130 -8.65 11.93 -0.48
N HIS A 131 -9.16 13.11 -0.81
CA HIS A 131 -8.95 13.72 -2.12
C HIS A 131 -7.49 14.18 -2.30
N LEU A 132 -6.88 14.78 -1.28
CA LEU A 132 -5.47 15.18 -1.31
C LEU A 132 -4.54 13.99 -1.50
N MET A 133 -4.82 12.86 -0.83
CA MET A 133 -4.05 11.63 -0.99
C MET A 133 -4.17 11.07 -2.41
N LEU A 134 -5.39 11.04 -2.97
CA LEU A 134 -5.60 10.60 -4.35
C LEU A 134 -4.93 11.53 -5.36
N ALA A 135 -4.98 12.85 -5.13
CA ALA A 135 -4.28 13.83 -5.94
C ALA A 135 -2.76 13.65 -5.90
N LEU A 136 -2.19 13.39 -4.71
CA LEU A 136 -0.76 13.13 -4.55
C LEU A 136 -0.34 11.86 -5.32
N LEU A 137 -1.08 10.76 -5.15
CA LEU A 137 -0.81 9.51 -5.88
C LEU A 137 -0.98 9.68 -7.39
N MET A 138 -1.99 10.42 -7.84
CA MET A 138 -2.20 10.75 -9.25
C MET A 138 -1.06 11.62 -9.78
N GLY A 139 -0.62 12.62 -9.02
CA GLY A 139 0.53 13.46 -9.38
C GLY A 139 1.82 12.65 -9.56
N ILE A 140 2.08 11.69 -8.67
CA ILE A 140 3.23 10.75 -8.80
C ILE A 140 3.08 9.92 -10.07
N ALA A 141 1.91 9.32 -10.31
CA ALA A 141 1.70 8.44 -11.46
C ALA A 141 1.80 9.21 -12.79
N VAL A 142 1.17 10.37 -12.89
CA VAL A 142 1.19 11.21 -14.10
C VAL A 142 2.57 11.78 -14.37
N SER A 143 3.26 12.31 -13.37
CA SER A 143 4.64 12.82 -13.55
C SER A 143 5.59 11.70 -13.98
N GLY A 144 5.43 10.48 -13.46
CA GLY A 144 6.18 9.31 -13.91
C GLY A 144 5.93 8.97 -15.38
N LEU A 145 4.67 8.94 -15.83
CA LEU A 145 4.32 8.75 -17.24
C LEU A 145 4.89 9.85 -18.14
N MET A 146 4.83 11.09 -17.68
CA MET A 146 5.40 12.21 -18.46
C MET A 146 6.92 12.10 -18.63
N MET A 147 7.66 11.60 -17.63
CA MET A 147 9.10 11.33 -17.74
C MET A 147 9.42 10.21 -18.72
N ASP A 148 8.58 9.19 -18.82
CA ASP A 148 8.78 8.07 -19.74
C ASP A 148 8.41 8.41 -21.20
N TYR A 149 7.34 9.20 -21.43
CA TYR A 149 6.75 9.39 -22.77
C TYR A 149 6.88 10.80 -23.34
N VAL A 150 7.18 11.81 -22.54
CA VAL A 150 7.23 13.21 -22.98
C VAL A 150 8.60 13.83 -22.77
N ALA A 151 9.15 13.80 -21.56
CA ALA A 151 10.37 14.53 -21.20
C ALA A 151 11.64 13.69 -21.26
N HIS A 152 11.56 12.38 -21.28
CA HIS A 152 12.68 11.42 -21.37
C HIS A 152 13.83 11.73 -20.40
N THR A 153 13.56 11.64 -19.12
CA THR A 153 14.54 11.87 -18.04
C THR A 153 15.80 11.00 -18.21
N ASP A 154 16.99 11.56 -17.96
CA ASP A 154 18.25 10.81 -17.97
C ASP A 154 18.30 9.77 -16.87
N ILE A 155 18.11 8.51 -17.30
CA ILE A 155 18.06 7.34 -16.41
C ILE A 155 19.43 7.04 -15.79
N VAL A 156 20.52 7.33 -16.50
CA VAL A 156 21.89 7.03 -16.02
C VAL A 156 22.23 7.93 -14.85
N SER A 157 22.04 9.23 -15.02
CA SER A 157 22.27 10.22 -13.95
C SER A 157 21.32 10.00 -12.77
N LEU A 158 20.04 9.65 -13.03
CA LEU A 158 19.09 9.32 -11.97
C LEU A 158 19.54 8.09 -11.17
N LYS A 159 19.98 7.02 -11.86
CA LYS A 159 20.50 5.82 -11.17
C LYS A 159 21.73 6.14 -10.32
N ALA A 160 22.68 6.91 -10.86
CA ALA A 160 23.85 7.35 -10.10
C ALA A 160 23.47 8.13 -8.84
N PHE A 161 22.52 9.07 -8.95
CA PHE A 161 21.99 9.82 -7.81
C PHE A 161 21.36 8.90 -6.76
N MET A 162 20.51 7.94 -7.15
CA MET A 162 19.82 7.03 -6.23
C MET A 162 20.79 6.08 -5.52
N LEU A 163 21.75 5.51 -6.26
CA LEU A 163 22.80 4.67 -5.67
C LEU A 163 23.70 5.50 -4.75
N GLY A 164 24.04 6.73 -5.13
CA GLY A 164 24.81 7.65 -4.29
C GLY A 164 24.12 7.96 -2.97
N LEU A 165 22.79 8.12 -2.95
CA LEU A 165 22.01 8.24 -1.71
C LEU A 165 22.11 6.97 -0.84
N MET A 166 22.07 5.77 -1.44
CA MET A 166 22.11 4.51 -0.71
C MET A 166 23.47 4.25 -0.06
N TYR A 167 24.56 4.59 -0.78
CA TYR A 167 25.94 4.32 -0.34
C TYR A 167 26.62 5.50 0.34
N PHE A 168 25.90 6.63 0.54
CA PHE A 168 26.44 7.89 1.10
C PHE A 168 27.58 8.49 0.24
N ASP A 169 27.59 8.17 -1.05
CA ASP A 169 28.44 8.74 -2.09
C ASP A 169 27.60 9.70 -2.96
N TRP A 170 27.43 10.92 -2.49
CA TRP A 170 26.43 11.84 -3.01
C TRP A 170 26.76 12.32 -4.42
N GLN A 171 25.91 11.93 -5.35
CA GLN A 171 25.97 12.37 -6.74
C GLN A 171 24.99 13.54 -6.96
N PRO A 172 25.26 14.43 -7.93
CA PRO A 172 24.37 15.54 -8.25
C PRO A 172 22.99 15.01 -8.72
N ILE A 173 21.93 15.68 -8.27
CA ILE A 173 20.58 15.41 -8.78
C ILE A 173 20.47 15.91 -10.22
N PRO A 174 19.89 15.16 -11.17
CA PRO A 174 19.63 15.65 -12.52
C PRO A 174 18.77 16.92 -12.51
N ALA A 175 19.15 17.91 -13.30
CA ALA A 175 18.45 19.22 -13.41
C ALA A 175 17.22 19.10 -14.33
N ASP A 176 16.34 18.13 -14.07
CA ASP A 176 15.09 17.90 -14.78
C ASP A 176 13.92 18.36 -13.88
N PRO A 177 13.18 19.42 -14.25
CA PRO A 177 12.09 19.94 -13.43
C PRO A 177 10.98 18.92 -13.15
N LEU A 178 10.68 18.05 -14.12
CA LEU A 178 9.64 17.05 -13.96
C LEU A 178 10.06 15.95 -12.99
N LEU A 179 11.33 15.54 -13.05
CA LEU A 179 11.92 14.63 -12.08
C LEU A 179 11.88 15.23 -10.67
N LEU A 180 12.24 16.51 -10.51
CA LEU A 180 12.21 17.19 -9.22
C LEU A 180 10.79 17.23 -8.63
N VAL A 181 9.77 17.49 -9.44
CA VAL A 181 8.36 17.44 -9.04
C VAL A 181 7.99 16.02 -8.59
N HIS A 182 8.33 15.01 -9.40
CA HIS A 182 8.06 13.61 -9.08
C HIS A 182 8.70 13.19 -7.76
N LEU A 183 9.99 13.47 -7.57
CA LEU A 183 10.73 13.15 -6.35
C LEU A 183 10.18 13.90 -5.12
N THR A 184 9.72 15.15 -5.30
CA THR A 184 9.06 15.92 -4.24
C THR A 184 7.75 15.25 -3.80
N PHE A 185 6.91 14.82 -4.76
CA PHE A 185 5.68 14.11 -4.45
C PHE A 185 5.96 12.77 -3.77
N VAL A 186 6.99 12.04 -4.21
CA VAL A 186 7.41 10.79 -3.54
C VAL A 186 7.86 11.06 -2.11
N ALA A 187 8.68 12.07 -1.87
CA ALA A 187 9.11 12.45 -0.52
C ALA A 187 7.91 12.87 0.36
N ALA A 188 6.96 13.63 -0.18
CA ALA A 188 5.72 13.98 0.51
C ALA A 188 4.89 12.73 0.86
N LEU A 189 4.76 11.77 -0.07
CA LEU A 189 4.09 10.49 0.18
C LEU A 189 4.77 9.72 1.30
N MET A 190 6.10 9.63 1.32
CA MET A 190 6.87 8.96 2.37
C MET A 190 6.60 9.55 3.76
N ILE A 191 6.51 10.89 3.84
CA ILE A 191 6.24 11.60 5.11
C ILE A 191 4.80 11.37 5.57
N VAL A 192 3.82 11.42 4.67
CA VAL A 192 2.40 11.34 5.01
C VAL A 192 1.92 9.89 5.18
N PHE A 193 2.59 8.91 4.59
CA PHE A 193 2.21 7.50 4.61
C PHE A 193 1.87 6.99 6.02
N PRO A 194 2.72 7.20 7.08
CA PRO A 194 2.49 6.63 8.41
C PRO A 194 1.28 7.19 9.16
N ILE A 195 0.72 8.30 8.70
CA ILE A 195 -0.44 8.96 9.31
C ILE A 195 -1.69 8.94 8.41
N SER A 196 -1.60 8.26 7.28
CA SER A 196 -2.65 8.22 6.25
C SER A 196 -3.44 6.90 6.27
N LYS A 197 -4.51 6.86 5.48
CA LYS A 197 -5.28 5.64 5.22
C LYS A 197 -4.50 4.57 4.43
N LEU A 198 -3.31 4.89 3.90
CA LEU A 198 -2.41 3.92 3.26
C LEU A 198 -1.89 2.86 4.24
N LEU A 199 -1.99 3.12 5.54
CA LEU A 199 -1.74 2.11 6.58
C LEU A 199 -2.68 0.89 6.52
N HIS A 200 -3.70 0.89 5.64
CA HIS A 200 -4.46 -0.32 5.38
C HIS A 200 -3.57 -1.47 4.85
N ALA A 201 -2.46 -1.16 4.20
CA ALA A 201 -1.52 -2.16 3.68
C ALA A 201 -0.94 -3.06 4.79
N PRO A 202 -0.25 -2.55 5.83
CA PRO A 202 0.11 -3.38 6.98
C PRO A 202 -1.08 -3.71 7.88
N GLY A 203 -2.07 -2.82 7.99
CA GLY A 203 -3.21 -2.96 8.91
C GLY A 203 -4.13 -4.14 8.60
N VAL A 204 -4.21 -4.59 7.36
CA VAL A 204 -5.04 -5.75 6.97
C VAL A 204 -4.67 -7.02 7.74
N PHE A 205 -3.39 -7.21 8.06
CA PHE A 205 -2.90 -8.38 8.79
C PHE A 205 -3.26 -8.36 10.27
N PHE A 206 -3.61 -7.21 10.82
CA PHE A 206 -4.00 -7.01 12.22
C PHE A 206 -5.51 -6.85 12.40
N SER A 207 -6.31 -7.04 11.35
CA SER A 207 -7.77 -6.90 11.42
C SER A 207 -8.40 -8.13 12.10
N PRO A 208 -8.97 -8.01 13.32
CA PRO A 208 -9.55 -9.13 14.05
C PRO A 208 -10.78 -9.73 13.36
N THR A 209 -11.44 -8.99 12.47
CA THR A 209 -12.56 -9.50 11.67
C THR A 209 -12.12 -10.44 10.56
N ARG A 210 -10.83 -10.45 10.20
CA ARG A 210 -10.27 -11.25 9.11
C ARG A 210 -9.32 -12.34 9.56
N ASN A 211 -8.52 -12.06 10.61
CA ASN A 211 -7.41 -12.92 11.04
C ASN A 211 -7.75 -13.89 12.18
N GLN A 212 -9.01 -13.97 12.59
CA GLN A 212 -9.48 -14.88 13.64
C GLN A 212 -10.18 -16.12 13.05
N VAL A 213 -10.03 -17.27 13.74
CA VAL A 213 -10.80 -18.48 13.46
C VAL A 213 -12.22 -18.36 14.03
N ASP A 214 -13.20 -19.05 13.44
CA ASP A 214 -14.58 -19.11 13.92
C ASP A 214 -14.80 -20.42 14.70
N ASN A 215 -14.43 -20.43 15.97
CA ASN A 215 -14.57 -21.61 16.83
C ASN A 215 -15.21 -21.32 18.21
N PRO A 216 -16.15 -20.36 18.34
CA PRO A 216 -16.70 -19.99 19.65
C PRO A 216 -17.58 -21.08 20.29
N ARG A 217 -18.03 -22.06 19.50
CA ARG A 217 -18.81 -23.21 20.01
C ARG A 217 -17.93 -24.32 20.58
N GLU A 218 -16.68 -24.43 20.09
CA GLU A 218 -15.73 -25.47 20.46
C GLU A 218 -14.80 -25.03 21.57
N GLN A 219 -14.51 -23.74 21.63
CA GLN A 219 -13.56 -23.16 22.56
C GLN A 219 -14.10 -21.86 23.15
N ARG A 220 -14.14 -21.78 24.48
CA ARG A 220 -14.45 -20.55 25.19
C ARG A 220 -13.27 -19.58 25.09
N HIS A 221 -13.52 -18.39 24.55
CA HIS A 221 -12.54 -17.32 24.46
C HIS A 221 -12.84 -16.28 25.55
N ILE A 222 -11.97 -16.20 26.53
CA ILE A 222 -12.09 -15.28 27.66
C ILE A 222 -10.95 -14.27 27.55
N ALA A 223 -11.27 -12.96 27.74
CA ALA A 223 -10.24 -11.95 27.84
C ALA A 223 -9.31 -12.24 29.04
N PRO A 224 -8.00 -11.93 28.96
CA PRO A 224 -7.05 -12.24 30.04
C PRO A 224 -7.51 -11.76 31.44
N TRP A 225 -8.03 -10.54 31.53
CA TRP A 225 -8.54 -9.98 32.78
C TRP A 225 -9.74 -10.77 33.35
N ALA A 226 -10.62 -11.28 32.49
CA ALA A 226 -11.77 -12.10 32.91
C ALA A 226 -11.34 -13.50 33.32
N ALA A 227 -10.30 -14.06 32.67
CA ALA A 227 -9.71 -15.34 33.03
C ALA A 227 -9.05 -15.31 34.42
N GLU A 228 -8.52 -14.17 34.87
CA GLU A 228 -8.00 -13.99 36.21
C GLU A 228 -9.10 -14.02 37.25
N LEU A 229 -10.23 -13.38 37.01
CA LEU A 229 -11.40 -13.39 37.90
C LEU A 229 -12.03 -14.77 38.04
N GLU A 230 -11.98 -15.60 36.98
CA GLU A 230 -12.47 -16.98 37.05
C GLU A 230 -11.53 -17.91 37.83
N ARG A 231 -10.21 -17.65 37.78
CA ARG A 231 -9.22 -18.42 38.56
C ARG A 231 -9.23 -18.09 40.03
N SER A 232 -9.74 -16.93 40.41
CA SER A 232 -9.85 -16.45 41.79
C SER A 232 -11.12 -16.92 42.53
N LYS A 233 -12.00 -17.65 41.82
CA LYS A 233 -13.20 -18.28 42.41
C LYS A 233 -12.93 -19.78 42.67
#